data_09e5f98a43e30cbc0a5552a578341138
#
_entry.id   09e5f98a43e30cbc0a5552a578341138
#
_cell.length_a   1.000
_cell.length_b   1.000
_cell.length_c   1.000
_cell.angle_alpha   90.00
_cell.angle_beta   90.00
_cell.angle_gamma   90.00
#
_symmetry.space_group_name_H-M   'P 1'
#
loop_
_entity.id
_entity.type
_entity.pdbx_description
1 polymer ?
#
loop_
_entity_poly.entity_id
_entity_poly.type
_entity_poly.pdbx_seq_one_letter_code
_entity_poly.pdbx_strand_id
1 'polypeptide(L)'
;DRILLDTFTNEDEMILTRDGKIEAIEAVIRVTNSRTEKIKQRLEKQQLRAASLERSGKAVPPKLQQGIRESRMQIRYNSDYVSNRRKAQQAIRKKFELDIKRFRSLKMAEAEAASE
;
A
#
# COMPACT_ATOMS: atom_id res chain seq x y z
N ASP A 1 1.34 29.53 10.15
CA ASP A 1 2.34 28.95 11.05
C ASP A 1 3.74 29.05 10.44
N ARG A 2 4.64 29.68 11.18
CA ARG A 2 6.01 29.93 10.74
C ARG A 2 6.83 28.64 10.51
N ILE A 3 6.60 27.63 11.36
CA ILE A 3 7.27 26.34 11.23
C ILE A 3 6.92 25.67 9.89
N LEU A 4 5.68 25.75 9.47
CA LEU A 4 5.22 25.23 8.19
C LEU A 4 5.90 25.96 7.01
N LEU A 5 5.99 27.29 7.08
CA LEU A 5 6.63 28.12 6.05
C LEU A 5 8.15 27.86 5.96
N ASP A 6 8.81 27.62 7.11
CA ASP A 6 10.24 27.31 7.15
C ASP A 6 10.56 25.90 6.66
N THR A 7 9.66 24.95 6.90
CA THR A 7 9.84 23.54 6.49
C THR A 7 9.63 23.35 4.99
N PHE A 8 8.63 24.05 4.42
CA PHE A 8 8.32 23.95 2.99
C PHE A 8 8.42 25.35 2.37
N THR A 9 9.40 25.54 1.52
CA THR A 9 9.63 26.85 0.88
C THR A 9 8.53 27.22 -0.11
N ASN A 10 7.88 26.20 -0.68
CA ASN A 10 6.76 26.41 -1.61
C ASN A 10 5.85 25.18 -1.70
N GLU A 11 4.71 25.37 -2.34
CA GLU A 11 3.70 24.35 -2.54
C GLU A 11 4.21 23.18 -3.39
N ASP A 12 5.07 23.46 -4.37
CA ASP A 12 5.61 22.42 -5.25
C ASP A 12 6.48 21.42 -4.49
N GLU A 13 7.24 21.88 -3.50
CA GLU A 13 8.02 20.98 -2.63
C GLU A 13 7.11 20.06 -1.82
N MET A 14 6.01 20.60 -1.31
CA MET A 14 5.02 19.80 -0.57
C MET A 14 4.42 18.71 -1.45
N ILE A 15 4.07 19.06 -2.68
CA ILE A 15 3.51 18.12 -3.66
C ILE A 15 4.54 17.03 -4.01
N LEU A 16 5.79 17.40 -4.26
CA LEU A 16 6.86 16.44 -4.55
C LEU A 16 7.09 15.48 -3.38
N THR A 17 7.10 15.99 -2.16
CA THR A 17 7.27 15.17 -0.96
C THR A 17 6.12 14.20 -0.79
N ARG A 18 4.88 14.67 -0.96
CA ARG A 18 3.68 13.83 -0.94
C ARG A 18 3.76 12.70 -1.95
N ASP A 19 4.04 13.04 -3.19
CA ASP A 19 4.06 12.09 -4.30
C ASP A 19 5.18 11.07 -4.12
N GLY A 20 6.33 11.49 -3.61
CA GLY A 20 7.45 10.60 -3.31
C GLY A 20 7.10 9.57 -2.23
N LYS A 21 6.43 10.00 -1.17
CA LYS A 21 5.97 9.10 -0.09
C LYS A 21 4.93 8.11 -0.59
N ILE A 22 3.97 8.58 -1.39
CA ILE A 22 2.92 7.72 -1.97
C ILE A 22 3.54 6.70 -2.92
N GLU A 23 4.48 7.12 -3.78
CA GLU A 23 5.13 6.24 -4.73
C GLU A 23 6.00 5.18 -4.03
N ALA A 24 6.68 5.53 -2.94
CA ALA A 24 7.45 4.56 -2.17
C ALA A 24 6.56 3.42 -1.64
N ILE A 25 5.38 3.76 -1.15
CA ILE A 25 4.38 2.77 -0.71
C ILE A 25 3.85 1.97 -1.91
N GLU A 26 3.58 2.65 -3.03
CA GLU A 26 3.11 1.99 -4.26
C GLU A 26 4.10 0.94 -4.76
N ALA A 27 5.40 1.24 -4.69
CA ALA A 27 6.45 0.29 -5.09
C ALA A 27 6.41 -0.98 -4.22
N VAL A 28 6.22 -0.84 -2.92
CA VAL A 28 6.09 -1.98 -1.99
C VAL A 28 4.84 -2.79 -2.32
N ILE A 29 3.73 -2.12 -2.63
CA ILE A 29 2.48 -2.78 -3.02
C ILE A 29 2.68 -3.60 -4.29
N ARG A 30 3.34 -3.04 -5.31
CA ARG A 30 3.63 -3.77 -6.56
C ARG A 30 4.43 -5.04 -6.31
N VAL A 31 5.47 -4.97 -5.48
CA VAL A 31 6.29 -6.13 -5.11
C VAL A 31 5.46 -7.18 -4.40
N THR A 32 4.64 -6.75 -3.42
CA THR A 32 3.77 -7.64 -2.66
C THR A 32 2.75 -8.33 -3.57
N ASN A 33 2.12 -7.58 -4.47
CA ASN A 33 1.15 -8.15 -5.43
C ASN A 33 1.80 -9.16 -6.38
N SER A 34 3.04 -8.90 -6.82
CA SER A 34 3.78 -9.84 -7.65
C SER A 34 4.07 -11.14 -6.91
N ARG A 35 4.47 -11.06 -5.64
CA ARG A 35 4.68 -12.25 -4.80
C ARG A 35 3.39 -13.02 -4.58
N THR A 36 2.31 -12.30 -4.32
CA THR A 36 0.97 -12.90 -4.11
C THR A 36 0.52 -13.66 -5.35
N GLU A 37 0.75 -13.11 -6.53
CA GLU A 37 0.40 -13.79 -7.78
C GLU A 37 1.11 -15.13 -7.92
N LYS A 38 2.38 -15.19 -7.57
CA LYS A 38 3.15 -16.44 -7.57
C LYS A 38 2.61 -17.45 -6.57
N ILE A 39 2.19 -16.99 -5.40
CA ILE A 39 1.58 -17.85 -4.37
C ILE A 39 0.23 -18.38 -4.86
N LYS A 40 -0.58 -17.55 -5.51
CA LYS A 40 -1.84 -17.98 -6.11
C LYS A 40 -1.66 -19.08 -7.16
N GLN A 41 -0.63 -18.95 -8.00
CA GLN A 41 -0.29 -19.99 -8.98
C GLN A 41 0.13 -21.28 -8.29
N ARG A 42 0.92 -21.20 -7.23
CA ARG A 42 1.30 -22.36 -6.43
C ARG A 42 0.09 -23.04 -5.79
N LEU A 43 -0.81 -22.24 -5.21
CA LEU A 43 -2.05 -22.74 -4.61
C LEU A 43 -2.90 -23.48 -5.65
N GLU A 44 -3.05 -22.93 -6.84
CA GLU A 44 -3.78 -23.57 -7.93
C GLU A 44 -3.21 -24.96 -8.25
N LYS A 45 -1.89 -25.06 -8.40
CA LYS A 45 -1.22 -26.34 -8.65
C LYS A 45 -1.44 -27.33 -7.50
N GLN A 46 -1.34 -26.86 -6.27
CA GLN A 46 -1.57 -27.68 -5.08
C GLN A 46 -3.01 -28.21 -5.04
N GLN A 47 -3.99 -27.36 -5.33
CA GLN A 47 -5.40 -27.73 -5.37
C GLN A 47 -5.71 -28.72 -6.49
N LEU A 48 -5.12 -28.53 -7.67
CA LEU A 48 -5.29 -29.45 -8.79
C LEU A 48 -4.71 -30.83 -8.45
N ARG A 49 -3.55 -30.87 -7.79
CA ARG A 49 -2.95 -32.13 -7.35
C ARG A 49 -3.82 -32.85 -6.32
N ALA A 50 -4.33 -32.11 -5.34
CA ALA A 50 -5.24 -32.67 -4.33
C ALA A 50 -6.50 -33.25 -4.98
N ALA A 51 -7.10 -32.50 -5.90
CA ALA A 51 -8.29 -32.95 -6.63
C ALA A 51 -8.00 -34.21 -7.47
N SER A 52 -6.84 -34.27 -8.11
CA SER A 52 -6.43 -35.44 -8.88
C SER A 52 -6.28 -36.69 -8.03
N LEU A 53 -5.68 -36.54 -6.84
CA LEU A 53 -5.53 -37.65 -5.88
C LEU A 53 -6.88 -38.15 -5.40
N GLU A 54 -7.81 -37.25 -5.06
CA GLU A 54 -9.16 -37.58 -4.63
C GLU A 54 -9.92 -38.34 -5.71
N ARG A 55 -9.84 -37.91 -6.97
CA ARG A 55 -10.48 -38.58 -8.09
C ARG A 55 -9.94 -40.00 -8.31
N SER A 56 -8.67 -40.23 -7.96
CA SER A 56 -8.04 -41.54 -8.05
C SER A 56 -8.29 -42.41 -6.84
N GLY A 57 -9.10 -41.94 -5.89
CA GLY A 57 -9.39 -42.66 -4.65
C GLY A 57 -8.24 -42.68 -3.66
N LYS A 58 -7.27 -41.80 -3.83
CA LYS A 58 -6.12 -41.69 -2.95
C LYS A 58 -6.31 -40.59 -1.92
N ALA A 59 -5.74 -40.77 -0.74
CA ALA A 59 -5.75 -39.73 0.28
C ALA A 59 -4.80 -38.60 -0.10
N VAL A 60 -5.19 -37.37 0.24
CA VAL A 60 -4.33 -36.21 0.07
C VAL A 60 -3.28 -36.22 1.18
N PRO A 61 -1.97 -36.22 0.84
CA PRO A 61 -0.93 -36.27 1.87
C PRO A 61 -1.02 -35.07 2.83
N PRO A 62 -0.74 -35.27 4.13
CA PRO A 62 -0.76 -34.17 5.11
C PRO A 62 0.12 -33.00 4.72
N LYS A 63 1.26 -33.25 4.12
CA LYS A 63 2.19 -32.22 3.67
C LYS A 63 1.58 -31.33 2.59
N LEU A 64 0.80 -31.93 1.67
CA LEU A 64 0.09 -31.17 0.63
C LEU A 64 -1.04 -30.34 1.23
N GLN A 65 -1.80 -30.92 2.17
CA GLN A 65 -2.84 -30.19 2.90
C GLN A 65 -2.26 -28.98 3.64
N GLN A 66 -1.14 -29.17 4.31
CA GLN A 66 -0.43 -28.11 5.02
C GLN A 66 0.04 -27.01 4.04
N GLY A 67 0.61 -27.39 2.90
CA GLY A 67 1.05 -26.45 1.87
C GLY A 67 -0.10 -25.59 1.34
N ILE A 68 -1.28 -26.19 1.14
CA ILE A 68 -2.48 -25.45 0.72
C ILE A 68 -2.90 -24.43 1.78
N ARG A 69 -2.94 -24.84 3.05
CA ARG A 69 -3.26 -23.93 4.15
C ARG A 69 -2.29 -22.75 4.24
N GLU A 70 -0.99 -23.05 4.15
CA GLU A 70 0.06 -22.02 4.20
C GLU A 70 -0.06 -21.04 3.04
N SER A 71 -0.32 -21.53 1.81
CA SER A 71 -0.51 -20.67 0.66
C SER A 71 -1.71 -19.74 0.84
N ARG A 72 -2.83 -20.25 1.34
CA ARG A 72 -4.03 -19.45 1.63
C ARG A 72 -3.76 -18.39 2.69
N MET A 73 -3.03 -18.76 3.75
CA MET A 73 -2.67 -17.82 4.82
C MET A 73 -1.77 -16.70 4.32
N GLN A 74 -0.77 -17.02 3.49
CA GLN A 74 0.13 -16.03 2.90
C GLN A 74 -0.61 -15.07 1.98
N ILE A 75 -1.54 -15.57 1.17
CA ILE A 75 -2.36 -14.73 0.29
C ILE A 75 -3.20 -13.75 1.13
N ARG A 76 -3.82 -14.23 2.19
CA ARG A 76 -4.61 -13.38 3.10
C ARG A 76 -3.75 -12.34 3.78
N TYR A 77 -2.59 -12.74 4.32
CA TYR A 77 -1.65 -11.85 4.96
C TYR A 77 -1.22 -10.73 4.01
N ASN A 78 -0.86 -11.09 2.77
CA ASN A 78 -0.42 -10.11 1.77
C ASN A 78 -1.55 -9.18 1.36
N SER A 79 -2.77 -9.69 1.25
CA SER A 79 -3.96 -8.89 0.95
C SER A 79 -4.22 -7.85 2.05
N ASP A 80 -4.13 -8.26 3.32
CA ASP A 80 -4.30 -7.35 4.45
C ASP A 80 -3.18 -6.31 4.50
N TYR A 81 -1.95 -6.73 4.22
CA TYR A 81 -0.80 -5.83 4.16
C TYR A 81 -1.00 -4.75 3.09
N VAL A 82 -1.42 -5.14 1.88
CA VAL A 82 -1.70 -4.19 0.80
C VAL A 82 -2.82 -3.23 1.18
N SER A 83 -3.89 -3.74 1.79
CA SER A 83 -5.00 -2.90 2.27
C SER A 83 -4.50 -1.86 3.26
N ASN A 84 -3.65 -2.25 4.20
CA ASN A 84 -3.08 -1.33 5.18
C ASN A 84 -2.16 -0.30 4.53
N ARG A 85 -1.38 -0.69 3.53
CA ARG A 85 -0.55 0.24 2.77
C ARG A 85 -1.37 1.24 1.96
N ARG A 86 -2.51 0.81 1.41
CA ARG A 86 -3.45 1.71 0.73
C ARG A 86 -4.02 2.75 1.70
N LYS A 87 -4.37 2.34 2.91
CA LYS A 87 -4.82 3.26 3.96
C LYS A 87 -3.74 4.27 4.32
N ALA A 88 -2.48 3.83 4.39
CA ALA A 88 -1.35 4.72 4.63
C ALA A 88 -1.21 5.77 3.53
N GLN A 89 -1.39 5.39 2.25
CA GLN A 89 -1.38 6.34 1.14
C GLN A 89 -2.49 7.37 1.27
N GLN A 90 -3.70 6.95 1.66
CA GLN A 90 -4.83 7.85 1.88
C GLN A 90 -4.55 8.83 3.02
N ALA A 91 -3.95 8.36 4.11
CA ALA A 91 -3.59 9.21 5.24
C ALA A 91 -2.54 10.27 4.83
N ILE A 92 -1.58 9.88 4.00
CA ILE A 92 -0.57 10.81 3.47
C ILE A 92 -1.23 11.88 2.59
N ARG A 93 -2.11 11.49 1.68
CA ARG A 93 -2.83 12.42 0.81
C ARG A 93 -3.61 13.44 1.64
N LYS A 94 -4.34 12.95 2.63
CA LYS A 94 -5.18 13.79 3.50
C LYS A 94 -4.34 14.77 4.31
N LYS A 95 -3.24 14.30 4.88
CA LYS A 95 -2.33 15.14 5.66
C LYS A 95 -1.76 16.25 4.80
N PHE A 96 -1.21 15.92 3.63
CA PHE A 96 -0.62 16.91 2.73
C PHE A 96 -1.65 17.87 2.15
N GLU A 97 -2.87 17.41 1.88
CA GLU A 97 -3.96 18.27 1.46
C GLU A 97 -4.24 19.37 2.49
N LEU A 98 -4.32 18.99 3.76
CA LEU A 98 -4.50 19.95 4.86
C LEU A 98 -3.31 20.89 5.01
N ASP A 99 -2.09 20.37 4.91
CA ASP A 99 -0.86 21.17 5.01
C ASP A 99 -0.73 22.15 3.85
N ILE A 100 -1.04 21.74 2.64
CA ILE A 100 -1.02 22.61 1.46
C ILE A 100 -2.06 23.72 1.59
N LYS A 101 -3.26 23.38 2.03
CA LYS A 101 -4.34 24.34 2.24
C LYS A 101 -3.95 25.38 3.29
N ARG A 102 -3.33 24.93 4.38
CA ARG A 102 -2.82 25.80 5.43
C ARG A 102 -1.69 26.71 4.93
N PHE A 103 -0.78 26.16 4.13
CA PHE A 103 0.30 26.92 3.54
C PHE A 103 -0.23 28.04 2.64
N ARG A 104 -1.22 27.74 1.79
CA ARG A 104 -1.88 28.76 0.95
C ARG A 104 -2.51 29.86 1.77
N SER A 105 -3.18 29.52 2.88
CA SER A 105 -3.78 30.50 3.77
C SER A 105 -2.73 31.40 4.44
N LEU A 106 -1.61 30.83 4.86
CA LEU A 106 -0.50 31.58 5.46
C LEU A 106 0.16 32.53 4.45
N LYS A 107 0.35 32.08 3.22
CA LYS A 107 0.89 32.90 2.14
C LYS A 107 -0.03 34.06 1.77
N MET A 108 -1.32 33.81 1.76
CA MET A 108 -2.34 34.81 1.50
C MET A 108 -2.35 35.90 2.58
N ALA A 109 -2.31 35.50 3.86
CA ALA A 109 -2.22 36.40 4.99
C ALA A 109 -0.96 37.24 4.97
N GLU A 110 0.17 36.65 4.61
CA GLU A 110 1.46 37.31 4.45
C GLU A 110 1.43 38.36 3.33
N ALA A 111 0.81 38.01 2.19
CA ALA A 111 0.65 38.94 1.07
C ALA A 111 -0.27 40.10 1.42
N GLU A 112 -1.35 39.88 2.14
CA GLU A 112 -2.25 40.92 2.61
C GLU A 112 -1.55 41.87 3.58
N ALA A 113 -0.77 41.35 4.51
CA ALA A 113 0.00 42.15 5.46
C ALA A 113 1.05 43.02 4.76
N ALA A 114 1.67 42.50 3.70
CA ALA A 114 2.68 43.20 2.92
C ALA A 114 2.08 44.32 2.06
N SER A 115 0.81 44.24 1.69
CA SER A 115 0.12 45.24 0.86
C SER A 115 -0.44 46.43 1.66
N GLU A 116 -0.44 46.31 2.98
CA GLU A 116 -0.80 47.42 3.87
C GLU A 116 0.39 48.34 4.13
#